data_a9201edcbf0ab0c22bfc910d8ba00eb5
#
_entry.id   a9201edcbf0ab0c22bfc910d8ba00eb5
#
_cell.length_a   1.000
_cell.length_b   1.000
_cell.length_c   1.000
_cell.angle_alpha   90.00
_cell.angle_beta   90.00
_cell.angle_gamma   90.00
#
_symmetry.space_group_name_H-M   'P 1'
#
loop_
_entity.id
_entity.type
_entity.pdbx_description
1 polymer ?
#
loop_
_entity_poly.entity_id
_entity_poly.type
_entity_poly.pdbx_seq_one_letter_code
_entity_poly.pdbx_strand_id
1 'polypeptide(L)'
;MPARLFPSTAPPIRLALGSLAVYAATRAVAYVVPGRDIQDPLIAASLGGLLLPAYVALWAVAAVLCLWDMRRPTITGWGPRAVVGMMALWGTAYGVAWLVELVGTGQSSLWWQTAITYLGPAIVIVALLSVLRVVLQTIADGLDRTAPEAHERHEEAG
;
A
#
# COMPACT_ATOMS: atom_id res chain seq x y z
N MET A 1 4.13 -18.12 19.56
CA MET A 1 2.82 -17.51 19.94
C MET A 1 2.75 -16.14 19.31
N PRO A 2 1.73 -15.77 18.51
CA PRO A 2 1.63 -14.42 17.97
C PRO A 2 1.26 -13.46 19.09
N ALA A 3 2.08 -12.44 19.28
CA ALA A 3 2.00 -11.46 20.35
C ALA A 3 0.67 -10.68 20.31
N ARG A 4 -0.21 -10.98 21.26
CA ARG A 4 -1.36 -10.12 21.62
C ARG A 4 -0.88 -8.94 22.48
N LEU A 5 0.22 -8.29 22.09
CA LEU A 5 0.92 -7.37 22.99
C LEU A 5 0.36 -5.96 23.07
N PHE A 6 -0.54 -5.52 22.14
CA PHE A 6 -1.05 -4.15 22.22
C PHE A 6 -2.51 -4.04 21.72
N PRO A 7 -3.52 -4.18 22.55
CA PRO A 7 -4.91 -3.89 22.18
C PRO A 7 -5.11 -2.41 21.77
N SER A 8 -4.22 -1.51 22.20
CA SER A 8 -4.29 -0.08 21.89
C SER A 8 -3.84 0.30 20.46
N THR A 9 -3.17 -0.59 19.72
CA THR A 9 -2.72 -0.31 18.35
C THR A 9 -3.72 -0.71 17.27
N ALA A 10 -4.75 -1.46 17.59
CA ALA A 10 -5.75 -1.93 16.64
C ALA A 10 -6.57 -0.79 15.97
N PRO A 11 -7.01 0.28 16.68
CA PRO A 11 -7.76 1.36 16.05
C PRO A 11 -7.02 2.11 14.95
N PRO A 12 -5.76 2.57 15.13
CA PRO A 12 -5.03 3.27 14.08
C PRO A 12 -4.71 2.38 12.88
N ILE A 13 -4.44 1.09 13.08
CA ILE A 13 -4.25 0.15 11.97
C ILE A 13 -5.53 -0.04 11.17
N ARG A 14 -6.68 -0.18 11.82
CA ARG A 14 -7.98 -0.26 11.15
C ARG A 14 -8.30 1.00 10.36
N LEU A 15 -8.01 2.17 10.92
CA LEU A 15 -8.19 3.44 10.21
C LEU A 15 -7.33 3.51 8.95
N ALA A 16 -6.05 3.14 9.05
CA ALA A 16 -5.14 3.10 7.90
C ALA A 16 -5.61 2.11 6.82
N LEU A 17 -6.01 0.90 7.21
CA LEU A 17 -6.56 -0.10 6.28
C LEU A 17 -7.86 0.37 5.64
N GLY A 18 -8.75 1.01 6.41
CA GLY A 18 -9.99 1.61 5.90
C GLY A 18 -9.71 2.71 4.87
N SER A 19 -8.76 3.59 5.14
CA SER A 19 -8.35 4.65 4.20
C SER A 19 -7.78 4.07 2.90
N LEU A 20 -6.96 3.03 2.98
CA LEU A 20 -6.45 2.31 1.80
C LEU A 20 -7.58 1.62 1.03
N ALA A 21 -8.55 1.02 1.71
CA ALA A 21 -9.71 0.41 1.08
C ALA A 21 -10.55 1.44 0.32
N VAL A 22 -10.85 2.59 0.94
CA VAL A 22 -11.56 3.71 0.30
C VAL A 22 -10.79 4.21 -0.91
N TYR A 23 -9.48 4.42 -0.79
CA TYR A 23 -8.64 4.84 -1.91
C TYR A 23 -8.72 3.85 -3.07
N ALA A 24 -8.54 2.55 -2.81
CA ALA A 24 -8.60 1.51 -3.84
C ALA A 24 -9.99 1.41 -4.49
N ALA A 25 -11.07 1.49 -3.69
CA ALA A 25 -12.44 1.49 -4.21
C ALA A 25 -12.72 2.72 -5.09
N THR A 26 -12.27 3.90 -4.68
CA THR A 26 -12.40 5.14 -5.47
C THR A 26 -11.69 5.01 -6.81
N ARG A 27 -10.50 4.38 -6.83
CA ARG A 27 -9.77 4.11 -8.08
C ARG A 27 -10.54 3.14 -8.98
N ALA A 28 -11.10 2.07 -8.43
CA ALA A 28 -11.93 1.14 -9.20
C ALA A 28 -13.13 1.86 -9.84
N VAL A 29 -13.89 2.64 -9.05
CA VAL A 29 -15.08 3.35 -9.51
C VAL A 29 -14.75 4.43 -10.54
N ALA A 30 -13.62 5.14 -10.39
CA ALA A 30 -13.22 6.21 -11.32
C ALA A 30 -13.09 5.75 -12.78
N TYR A 31 -12.84 4.46 -12.98
CA TYR A 31 -12.68 3.87 -14.33
C TYR A 31 -13.94 3.13 -14.85
N VAL A 32 -14.94 2.97 -14.00
CA VAL A 32 -16.24 2.38 -14.42
C VAL A 32 -17.17 3.44 -15.03
N VAL A 33 -17.00 4.72 -14.62
CA VAL A 33 -17.86 5.82 -15.07
C VAL A 33 -17.44 6.26 -16.48
N PRO A 34 -18.29 6.10 -17.51
CA PRO A 34 -17.96 6.50 -18.89
C PRO A 34 -17.76 8.02 -19.03
N GLY A 35 -16.89 8.44 -19.92
CA GLY A 35 -16.88 9.82 -20.43
C GLY A 35 -15.89 10.79 -19.77
N ARG A 36 -14.76 10.33 -19.30
CA ARG A 36 -13.68 11.20 -18.84
C ARG A 36 -12.44 11.09 -19.74
N ASP A 37 -11.97 12.23 -20.23
CA ASP A 37 -10.72 12.41 -21.01
C ASP A 37 -9.45 11.89 -20.29
N ILE A 38 -9.57 11.56 -19.00
CA ILE A 38 -8.51 10.98 -18.14
C ILE A 38 -8.13 9.56 -18.56
N GLN A 39 -8.95 8.90 -19.39
CA GLN A 39 -8.76 7.50 -19.78
C GLN A 39 -7.82 7.32 -20.97
N ASP A 40 -7.53 8.38 -21.74
CA ASP A 40 -6.76 8.27 -22.98
C ASP A 40 -5.38 7.64 -22.82
N PRO A 41 -4.54 8.00 -21.81
CA PRO A 41 -3.26 7.35 -21.62
C PRO A 41 -3.38 5.88 -21.22
N LEU A 42 -4.40 5.56 -20.43
CA LEU A 42 -4.65 4.19 -19.97
C LEU A 42 -5.22 3.34 -21.11
N ILE A 43 -6.05 3.92 -21.96
CA ILE A 43 -6.58 3.27 -23.16
C ILE A 43 -5.44 2.97 -24.14
N ALA A 44 -4.55 3.93 -24.38
CA ALA A 44 -3.38 3.74 -25.21
C ALA A 44 -2.42 2.68 -24.65
N ALA A 45 -2.13 2.70 -23.33
CA ALA A 45 -1.26 1.75 -22.66
C ALA A 45 -1.91 0.36 -22.48
N SER A 46 -3.24 0.26 -22.54
CA SER A 46 -4.02 -0.95 -22.27
C SER A 46 -4.52 -1.68 -23.53
N LEU A 47 -3.77 -1.60 -24.64
CA LEU A 47 -4.14 -2.25 -25.90
C LEU A 47 -5.57 -1.85 -26.37
N GLY A 48 -5.86 -0.55 -26.40
CA GLY A 48 -7.16 -0.04 -26.82
C GLY A 48 -8.28 -0.25 -25.79
N GLY A 49 -7.94 -0.29 -24.51
CA GLY A 49 -8.93 -0.44 -23.42
C GLY A 49 -9.24 -1.89 -23.03
N LEU A 50 -8.64 -2.88 -23.68
CA LEU A 50 -8.87 -4.31 -23.37
C LEU A 50 -8.52 -4.68 -21.92
N LEU A 51 -7.49 -4.04 -21.35
CA LEU A 51 -7.05 -4.31 -19.98
C LEU A 51 -7.78 -3.48 -18.91
N LEU A 52 -8.68 -2.58 -19.30
CA LEU A 52 -9.41 -1.70 -18.37
C LEU A 52 -10.26 -2.49 -17.36
N PRO A 53 -11.03 -3.53 -17.75
CA PRO A 53 -11.76 -4.35 -16.78
C PRO A 53 -10.84 -5.05 -15.78
N ALA A 54 -9.68 -5.54 -16.23
CA ALA A 54 -8.69 -6.15 -15.34
C ALA A 54 -8.13 -5.14 -14.34
N TYR A 55 -7.87 -3.91 -14.78
CA TYR A 55 -7.45 -2.80 -13.90
C TYR A 55 -8.48 -2.52 -12.81
N VAL A 56 -9.75 -2.36 -13.19
CA VAL A 56 -10.85 -2.13 -12.25
C VAL A 56 -10.96 -3.29 -11.27
N ALA A 57 -10.90 -4.54 -11.76
CA ALA A 57 -10.97 -5.73 -10.93
C ALA A 57 -9.82 -5.81 -9.91
N LEU A 58 -8.60 -5.50 -10.32
CA LEU A 58 -7.43 -5.51 -9.43
C LEU A 58 -7.56 -4.47 -8.30
N TRP A 59 -8.05 -3.26 -8.59
CA TRP A 59 -8.31 -2.26 -7.55
C TRP A 59 -9.44 -2.67 -6.62
N ALA A 60 -10.51 -3.29 -7.14
CA ALA A 60 -11.59 -3.83 -6.32
C ALA A 60 -11.08 -4.94 -5.40
N VAL A 61 -10.25 -5.85 -5.90
CA VAL A 61 -9.61 -6.91 -5.09
C VAL A 61 -8.73 -6.29 -4.01
N ALA A 62 -7.92 -5.27 -4.32
CA ALA A 62 -7.10 -4.60 -3.33
C ALA A 62 -7.94 -3.95 -2.21
N ALA A 63 -9.09 -3.33 -2.56
CA ALA A 63 -10.03 -2.80 -1.58
C ALA A 63 -10.60 -3.89 -0.67
N VAL A 64 -11.05 -5.02 -1.25
CA VAL A 64 -11.57 -6.18 -0.49
C VAL A 64 -10.51 -6.76 0.45
N LEU A 65 -9.27 -6.90 -0.01
CA LEU A 65 -8.16 -7.38 0.83
C LEU A 65 -7.89 -6.45 2.01
N CYS A 66 -7.93 -5.13 1.80
CA CYS A 66 -7.80 -4.16 2.91
C CYS A 66 -8.95 -4.32 3.93
N LEU A 67 -10.19 -4.47 3.48
CA LEU A 67 -11.35 -4.71 4.36
C LEU A 67 -11.24 -6.06 5.09
N TRP A 68 -10.71 -7.07 4.43
CA TRP A 68 -10.44 -8.36 5.05
C TRP A 68 -9.41 -8.27 6.17
N ASP A 69 -8.29 -7.57 5.90
CA ASP A 69 -7.22 -7.36 6.86
C ASP A 69 -7.68 -6.52 8.07
N MET A 70 -8.71 -5.67 7.94
CA MET A 70 -9.32 -4.96 9.08
C MET A 70 -9.94 -5.88 10.13
N ARG A 71 -10.34 -7.11 9.77
CA ARG A 71 -10.88 -8.10 10.72
C ARG A 71 -9.79 -8.65 11.64
N ARG A 72 -8.56 -8.76 11.12
CA ARG A 72 -7.37 -9.17 11.87
C ARG A 72 -6.28 -8.14 11.59
N PRO A 73 -6.29 -6.98 12.28
CA PRO A 73 -5.48 -5.85 11.93
C PRO A 73 -3.99 -6.20 12.00
N THR A 74 -3.40 -6.41 10.84
CA THR A 74 -1.98 -6.71 10.66
C THR A 74 -1.38 -5.71 9.70
N ILE A 75 -0.26 -5.11 10.06
CA ILE A 75 0.48 -4.15 9.21
C ILE A 75 1.05 -4.85 7.97
N THR A 76 1.29 -6.16 8.07
CA THR A 76 1.90 -6.98 7.01
C THR A 76 0.87 -7.75 6.19
N GLY A 77 -0.41 -7.35 6.23
CA GLY A 77 -1.51 -7.98 5.51
C GLY A 77 -1.36 -7.92 3.98
N TRP A 78 -2.24 -8.61 3.29
CA TRP A 78 -2.26 -8.62 1.81
C TRP A 78 -2.83 -7.33 1.22
N GLY A 79 -3.73 -6.65 1.93
CA GLY A 79 -4.36 -5.40 1.47
C GLY A 79 -3.35 -4.29 1.20
N PRO A 80 -2.52 -3.86 2.17
CA PRO A 80 -1.49 -2.85 1.93
C PRO A 80 -0.51 -3.23 0.82
N ARG A 81 -0.11 -4.51 0.74
CA ARG A 81 0.78 -4.99 -0.31
C ARG A 81 0.15 -4.90 -1.69
N ALA A 82 -1.13 -5.25 -1.81
CA ALA A 82 -1.87 -5.15 -3.08
C ALA A 82 -1.99 -3.68 -3.52
N VAL A 83 -2.35 -2.76 -2.61
CA VAL A 83 -2.46 -1.33 -2.92
C VAL A 83 -1.12 -0.76 -3.35
N VAL A 84 -0.04 -1.01 -2.59
CA VAL A 84 1.31 -0.53 -2.92
C VAL A 84 1.79 -1.13 -4.25
N GLY A 85 1.57 -2.42 -4.47
CA GLY A 85 1.92 -3.09 -5.73
C GLY A 85 1.18 -2.48 -6.92
N MET A 86 -0.11 -2.19 -6.79
CA MET A 86 -0.89 -1.52 -7.83
C MET A 86 -0.38 -0.09 -8.08
N MET A 87 -0.09 0.67 -7.03
CA MET A 87 0.48 2.02 -7.17
C MET A 87 1.85 1.97 -7.87
N ALA A 88 2.73 1.05 -7.49
CA ALA A 88 4.03 0.89 -8.12
C ALA A 88 3.91 0.49 -9.60
N LEU A 89 3.05 -0.49 -9.91
CA LEU A 89 2.81 -0.94 -11.28
C LEU A 89 2.34 0.22 -12.18
N TRP A 90 1.33 0.96 -11.74
CA TRP A 90 0.77 2.05 -12.54
C TRP A 90 1.69 3.27 -12.58
N GLY A 91 2.32 3.63 -11.49
CA GLY A 91 3.31 4.69 -11.50
C GLY A 91 4.46 4.40 -12.46
N THR A 92 4.93 3.16 -12.51
CA THR A 92 5.95 2.74 -13.47
C THR A 92 5.43 2.77 -14.91
N ALA A 93 4.20 2.28 -15.16
CA ALA A 93 3.60 2.30 -16.49
C ALA A 93 3.47 3.74 -17.05
N TYR A 94 3.00 4.67 -16.23
CA TYR A 94 2.94 6.09 -16.63
C TYR A 94 4.32 6.70 -16.82
N GLY A 95 5.29 6.36 -15.97
CA GLY A 95 6.67 6.82 -16.12
C GLY A 95 7.31 6.33 -17.41
N VAL A 96 7.10 5.07 -17.77
CA VAL A 96 7.59 4.49 -19.04
C VAL A 96 6.89 5.17 -20.23
N ALA A 97 5.57 5.35 -20.19
CA ALA A 97 4.83 6.03 -21.25
C ALA A 97 5.33 7.46 -21.47
N TRP A 98 5.58 8.20 -20.39
CA TRP A 98 6.18 9.53 -20.46
C TRP A 98 7.58 9.51 -21.10
N LEU A 99 8.44 8.58 -20.72
CA LEU A 99 9.78 8.46 -21.31
C LEU A 99 9.73 8.13 -22.80
N VAL A 100 8.85 7.21 -23.20
CA VAL A 100 8.65 6.86 -24.62
C VAL A 100 8.19 8.05 -25.43
N GLU A 101 7.25 8.84 -24.90
CA GLU A 101 6.77 10.04 -25.56
C GLU A 101 7.87 11.12 -25.67
N LEU A 102 8.59 11.36 -24.57
CA LEU A 102 9.68 12.35 -24.53
C LEU A 102 10.78 12.02 -25.56
N VAL A 103 11.16 10.76 -25.66
CA VAL A 103 12.20 10.30 -26.60
C VAL A 103 11.67 10.29 -28.04
N GLY A 104 10.39 9.91 -28.25
CA GLY A 104 9.81 9.77 -29.58
C GLY A 104 9.42 11.10 -30.22
N THR A 105 8.87 12.03 -29.45
CA THR A 105 8.31 13.30 -29.99
C THR A 105 9.04 14.54 -29.53
N GLY A 106 9.91 14.44 -28.52
CA GLY A 106 10.55 15.58 -27.85
C GLY A 106 9.59 16.44 -27.03
N GLN A 107 8.31 16.03 -26.91
CA GLN A 107 7.31 16.73 -26.12
C GLN A 107 7.16 16.08 -24.78
N SER A 108 6.95 16.88 -23.74
CA SER A 108 6.70 16.38 -22.37
C SER A 108 5.22 16.51 -22.05
N SER A 109 4.51 15.41 -22.07
CA SER A 109 3.14 15.34 -21.54
C SER A 109 3.13 15.39 -20.01
N LEU A 110 1.96 15.62 -19.42
CA LEU A 110 1.79 15.64 -17.95
C LEU A 110 1.81 14.23 -17.29
N TRP A 111 2.15 13.18 -18.01
CA TRP A 111 2.14 11.81 -17.48
C TRP A 111 3.15 11.59 -16.37
N TRP A 112 4.25 12.34 -16.36
CA TRP A 112 5.19 12.32 -15.25
C TRP A 112 4.54 12.74 -13.91
N GLN A 113 3.61 13.69 -13.92
CA GLN A 113 2.86 14.08 -12.72
C GLN A 113 2.00 12.92 -12.21
N THR A 114 1.33 12.22 -13.14
CA THR A 114 0.56 11.03 -12.79
C THR A 114 1.46 9.92 -12.24
N ALA A 115 2.63 9.68 -12.82
CA ALA A 115 3.60 8.72 -12.31
C ALA A 115 4.02 9.07 -10.88
N ILE A 116 4.35 10.32 -10.57
CA ILE A 116 4.72 10.78 -9.24
C ILE A 116 3.55 10.63 -8.26
N THR A 117 2.32 10.91 -8.69
CA THR A 117 1.11 10.78 -7.86
C THR A 117 0.87 9.34 -7.39
N TYR A 118 1.35 8.36 -8.15
CA TYR A 118 1.29 6.95 -7.74
C TYR A 118 2.55 6.52 -6.98
N LEU A 119 3.74 6.80 -7.51
CA LEU A 119 5.00 6.33 -6.93
C LEU A 119 5.32 7.03 -5.59
N GLY A 120 5.03 8.30 -5.47
CA GLY A 120 5.31 9.08 -4.25
C GLY A 120 4.63 8.46 -3.02
N PRO A 121 3.30 8.31 -2.98
CA PRO A 121 2.61 7.66 -1.86
C PRO A 121 3.03 6.20 -1.67
N ALA A 122 3.31 5.44 -2.74
CA ALA A 122 3.78 4.06 -2.61
C ALA A 122 5.11 3.99 -1.85
N ILE A 123 6.08 4.84 -2.20
CA ILE A 123 7.37 4.95 -1.53
C ILE A 123 7.19 5.35 -0.05
N VAL A 124 6.35 6.36 0.21
CA VAL A 124 6.06 6.81 1.59
C VAL A 124 5.46 5.69 2.43
N ILE A 125 4.47 4.96 1.89
CA ILE A 125 3.85 3.83 2.59
C ILE A 125 4.89 2.74 2.90
N VAL A 126 5.73 2.36 1.93
CA VAL A 126 6.78 1.37 2.14
C VAL A 126 7.79 1.84 3.19
N ALA A 127 8.21 3.09 3.13
CA ALA A 127 9.14 3.66 4.11
C ALA A 127 8.55 3.65 5.53
N LEU A 128 7.29 4.09 5.69
CA LEU A 128 6.60 4.09 6.98
C LEU A 128 6.43 2.67 7.54
N LEU A 129 6.04 1.71 6.70
CA LEU A 129 5.90 0.31 7.13
C LEU A 129 7.25 -0.29 7.53
N SER A 130 8.32 0.08 6.83
CA SER A 130 9.68 -0.37 7.15
C SER A 130 10.16 0.16 8.49
N VAL A 131 9.98 1.48 8.74
CA VAL A 131 10.31 2.11 10.02
C VAL A 131 9.52 1.49 11.17
N LEU A 132 8.21 1.33 10.98
CA LEU A 132 7.34 0.74 11.99
C LEU A 132 7.74 -0.71 12.33
N ARG A 133 8.14 -1.48 11.32
CA ARG A 133 8.64 -2.84 11.53
C ARG A 133 9.91 -2.84 12.38
N VAL A 134 10.88 -1.97 12.08
CA VAL A 134 12.12 -1.86 12.85
C VAL A 134 11.83 -1.46 14.29
N VAL A 135 10.98 -0.45 14.51
CA VAL A 135 10.61 -0.01 15.85
C VAL A 135 9.97 -1.14 16.66
N LEU A 136 9.01 -1.88 16.06
CA LEU A 136 8.35 -2.99 16.74
C LEU A 136 9.33 -4.13 17.07
N GLN A 137 10.27 -4.43 16.19
CA GLN A 137 11.32 -5.42 16.45
C GLN A 137 12.22 -4.98 17.62
N THR A 138 12.67 -3.72 17.62
CA THR A 138 13.51 -3.18 18.70
C THR A 138 12.82 -3.23 20.08
N ILE A 139 11.51 -2.93 20.12
CA ILE A 139 10.72 -3.02 21.35
C ILE A 139 10.59 -4.48 21.80
N ALA A 140 10.32 -5.42 20.88
CA ALA A 140 10.22 -6.84 21.20
C ALA A 140 11.54 -7.39 21.78
N ASP A 141 12.67 -7.08 21.13
CA ASP A 141 14.00 -7.49 21.57
C ASP A 141 14.37 -6.86 22.94
N GLY A 142 13.92 -5.65 23.21
CA GLY A 142 14.08 -5.00 24.51
C GLY A 142 13.33 -5.70 25.64
N LEU A 143 12.09 -6.12 25.37
CA LEU A 143 11.27 -6.84 26.34
C LEU A 143 11.82 -8.24 26.66
N ASP A 144 12.33 -8.95 25.65
CA ASP A 144 12.93 -10.28 25.84
C ASP A 144 14.22 -10.22 26.71
N ARG A 145 14.97 -9.13 26.63
CA ARG A 145 16.19 -8.95 27.45
C ARG A 145 15.89 -8.67 28.93
N THR A 146 14.76 -8.02 29.22
CA THR A 146 14.39 -7.68 30.60
C THR A 146 13.66 -8.80 31.33
N ALA A 147 13.13 -9.79 30.61
CA ALA A 147 12.41 -10.92 31.20
C ALA A 147 13.26 -11.85 32.12
N PRO A 148 14.50 -12.24 31.75
CA PRO A 148 15.31 -13.12 32.59
C PRO A 148 15.77 -12.46 33.89
N GLU A 149 16.11 -11.15 33.87
CA GLU A 149 16.56 -10.42 35.06
C GLU A 149 15.47 -10.32 36.15
N ALA A 150 14.19 -10.35 35.76
CA ALA A 150 13.09 -10.34 36.70
C ALA A 150 12.90 -11.70 37.37
N HIS A 151 13.24 -12.79 36.70
CA HIS A 151 13.11 -14.15 37.24
C HIS A 151 14.23 -14.46 38.24
N GLU A 152 15.46 -14.07 37.91
CA GLU A 152 16.62 -14.23 38.81
C GLU A 152 16.46 -13.45 40.15
N ARG A 153 15.91 -12.25 40.11
CA ARG A 153 15.66 -11.44 41.31
C ARG A 153 14.57 -12.02 42.21
N HIS A 154 13.63 -12.78 41.66
CA HIS A 154 12.61 -13.46 42.45
C HIS A 154 13.14 -14.75 43.14
N GLU A 155 14.10 -15.43 42.53
CA GLU A 155 14.75 -16.60 43.10
C GLU A 155 15.74 -16.25 44.23
N GLU A 156 16.42 -15.08 44.15
CA GLU A 156 17.32 -14.60 45.18
C GLU A 156 16.60 -14.02 46.43
N ALA A 157 15.31 -13.70 46.32
CA ALA A 157 14.53 -13.09 47.40
C ALA A 157 13.69 -14.08 48.22
N GLY A 158 13.68 -15.37 47.85
CA GLY A 158 12.94 -16.46 48.54
C GLY A 158 13.83 -17.41 49.25
#